data_5e8822773965153210a73941a66ab45c
#
_entry.id   5e8822773965153210a73941a66ab45c
#
_cell.length_a   1.000
_cell.length_b   1.000
_cell.length_c   1.000
_cell.angle_alpha   90.00
_cell.angle_beta   90.00
_cell.angle_gamma   90.00
#
_symmetry.space_group_name_H-M   'P 1'
#
loop_
_entity.id
_entity.type
_entity.pdbx_description
1 polymer ?
#
loop_
_entity_poly.entity_id
_entity_poly.type
_entity_poly.pdbx_seq_one_letter_code
_entity_poly.pdbx_strand_id
1 'polypeptide(L)'
;AISSMGPMVLNGGKIEAVSKNASGDEANAIYAGDRYDGDELLAEGSLTIKGNAKVHVSGCQGIGSDGQTTIGEADIEIASTDFSIVYPVQIENGNKILSLMGGKDKESATVLNPDDFVWDRPDPNCIGKNAYLHIITGSVAGPDDTPDPDAGYDASSAAGGAIAAVAVGGAAIWGGYEIATRIILNDLLPAGAAIPANRGQLALLVWNTAGRPEPAGAPAFADVADPDMAKAAQWCTEQGTMDVKGDCFEPEGWTPKFKVIEVWNKAFPKQ
;
A
#
# COMPACT_ATOMS: atom_id res chain seq x y z
N ALA A 1 21.39 8.89 -8.32
CA ALA A 1 21.43 7.45 -8.59
C ALA A 1 22.20 6.72 -7.49
N ILE A 2 21.91 5.47 -7.29
CA ILE A 2 22.60 4.56 -6.39
C ILE A 2 23.10 3.39 -7.23
N SER A 3 24.40 3.11 -7.20
CA SER A 3 24.96 2.00 -7.97
C SER A 3 26.00 1.23 -7.18
N SER A 4 26.14 -0.07 -7.47
CA SER A 4 27.20 -0.93 -6.98
C SER A 4 27.75 -1.81 -8.09
N MET A 5 28.99 -2.27 -7.91
CA MET A 5 29.59 -3.33 -8.72
C MET A 5 29.61 -4.61 -7.86
N GLY A 6 28.67 -5.48 -8.13
CA GLY A 6 28.35 -6.69 -7.35
C GLY A 6 27.00 -6.58 -6.64
N PRO A 7 26.68 -7.55 -5.78
CA PRO A 7 25.37 -7.62 -5.10
C PRO A 7 25.05 -6.39 -4.28
N MET A 8 23.80 -5.92 -4.35
CA MET A 8 23.25 -4.81 -3.56
C MET A 8 22.02 -5.28 -2.78
N VAL A 9 21.93 -4.89 -1.52
CA VAL A 9 20.75 -5.16 -0.69
C VAL A 9 20.23 -3.85 -0.10
N LEU A 10 18.97 -3.53 -0.40
CA LEU A 10 18.22 -2.45 0.20
C LEU A 10 17.28 -3.06 1.25
N ASN A 11 17.63 -2.92 2.53
CA ASN A 11 16.93 -3.57 3.62
C ASN A 11 16.30 -2.53 4.55
N GLY A 12 15.02 -2.29 4.37
CA GLY A 12 14.23 -1.33 5.14
C GLY A 12 14.55 0.14 4.85
N GLY A 13 13.87 1.02 5.58
CA GLY A 13 14.07 2.46 5.48
C GLY A 13 13.42 3.11 4.26
N LYS A 14 13.62 4.42 4.12
CA LYS A 14 13.16 5.21 2.97
C LYS A 14 14.35 5.50 2.05
N ILE A 15 14.21 5.15 0.79
CA ILE A 15 15.25 5.28 -0.23
C ILE A 15 14.68 6.14 -1.36
N GLU A 16 15.34 7.25 -1.65
CA GLU A 16 15.00 8.12 -2.77
C GLU A 16 16.22 8.20 -3.71
N ALA A 17 16.02 7.89 -4.99
CA ALA A 17 17.07 7.97 -5.98
C ALA A 17 16.55 8.60 -7.29
N VAL A 18 17.38 9.45 -7.88
CA VAL A 18 17.08 10.13 -9.15
C VAL A 18 18.25 9.94 -10.08
N SER A 19 18.01 9.41 -11.29
CA SER A 19 18.99 9.46 -12.37
C SER A 19 18.68 10.61 -13.31
N LYS A 20 19.75 11.33 -13.70
CA LYS A 20 19.68 12.42 -14.70
C LYS A 20 20.27 12.01 -16.06
N ASN A 21 20.83 10.81 -16.13
CA ASN A 21 21.46 10.29 -17.34
C ASN A 21 20.42 9.64 -18.25
N ALA A 22 20.57 9.81 -19.54
CA ALA A 22 19.60 9.35 -20.53
C ALA A 22 19.96 8.00 -21.17
N SER A 23 21.15 7.43 -20.87
CA SER A 23 21.62 6.18 -21.48
C SER A 23 22.70 5.50 -20.65
N GLY A 24 22.93 4.21 -20.92
CA GLY A 24 23.90 3.36 -20.23
C GLY A 24 23.40 2.92 -18.84
N ASP A 25 24.26 2.24 -18.09
CA ASP A 25 23.96 1.73 -16.76
C ASP A 25 23.62 2.86 -15.77
N GLU A 26 24.15 4.05 -16.00
CA GLU A 26 23.87 5.27 -15.24
C GLU A 26 22.48 5.87 -15.53
N ALA A 27 21.76 5.36 -16.53
CA ALA A 27 20.37 5.74 -16.79
C ALA A 27 19.41 5.21 -15.70
N ASN A 28 19.82 4.15 -14.98
CA ASN A 28 19.06 3.63 -13.85
C ASN A 28 19.22 4.54 -12.63
N ALA A 29 18.12 4.71 -11.89
CA ALA A 29 18.17 5.40 -10.61
C ALA A 29 18.80 4.52 -9.51
N ILE A 30 18.56 3.19 -9.58
CA ILE A 30 19.21 2.17 -8.74
C ILE A 30 19.73 1.07 -9.66
N TYR A 31 21.02 0.72 -9.54
CA TYR A 31 21.63 -0.29 -10.39
C TYR A 31 22.67 -1.14 -9.66
N ALA A 32 22.63 -2.45 -9.85
CA ALA A 32 23.63 -3.41 -9.38
C ALA A 32 24.30 -4.07 -10.60
N GLY A 33 25.50 -3.61 -10.93
CA GLY A 33 26.28 -4.13 -12.06
C GLY A 33 27.19 -5.28 -11.69
N ASP A 34 27.58 -6.08 -12.68
CA ASP A 34 28.59 -7.12 -12.55
C ASP A 34 29.97 -6.53 -12.21
N ARG A 35 30.74 -7.27 -11.44
CA ARG A 35 32.11 -6.91 -11.14
C ARG A 35 33.08 -7.88 -11.78
N TYR A 36 33.98 -7.34 -12.61
CA TYR A 36 35.00 -8.11 -13.33
C TYR A 36 36.42 -7.74 -12.87
N ASP A 37 37.36 -8.70 -13.07
CA ASP A 37 38.79 -8.47 -13.10
C ASP A 37 39.32 -8.98 -14.45
N GLY A 38 39.64 -8.07 -15.37
CA GLY A 38 39.82 -8.40 -16.77
C GLY A 38 38.54 -9.00 -17.36
N ASP A 39 38.66 -10.23 -17.87
CA ASP A 39 37.51 -10.96 -18.44
C ASP A 39 36.85 -11.93 -17.43
N GLU A 40 37.36 -12.02 -16.20
CA GLU A 40 36.83 -12.89 -15.15
C GLU A 40 35.71 -12.21 -14.34
N LEU A 41 34.51 -12.82 -14.31
CA LEU A 41 33.40 -12.35 -13.49
C LEU A 41 33.70 -12.67 -12.00
N LEU A 42 33.95 -11.67 -11.21
CA LEU A 42 34.20 -11.82 -9.76
C LEU A 42 32.92 -11.83 -8.92
N ALA A 43 31.92 -11.07 -9.34
CA ALA A 43 30.62 -11.04 -8.66
C ALA A 43 29.53 -10.61 -9.63
N GLU A 44 28.45 -11.37 -9.65
CA GLU A 44 27.24 -11.02 -10.40
C GLU A 44 26.51 -9.84 -9.75
N GLY A 45 26.07 -8.87 -10.53
CA GLY A 45 25.31 -7.72 -10.10
C GLY A 45 23.86 -8.11 -9.83
N SER A 46 23.53 -8.37 -8.58
CA SER A 46 22.15 -8.67 -8.16
C SER A 46 21.62 -7.62 -7.21
N LEU A 47 20.32 -7.34 -7.27
CA LEU A 47 19.65 -6.37 -6.42
C LEU A 47 18.57 -7.07 -5.57
N THR A 48 18.63 -6.90 -4.25
CA THR A 48 17.57 -7.37 -3.35
C THR A 48 16.96 -6.17 -2.62
N ILE A 49 15.64 -6.05 -2.68
CA ILE A 49 14.86 -5.00 -1.98
C ILE A 49 13.92 -5.69 -1.01
N LYS A 50 14.04 -5.43 0.30
CA LYS A 50 13.27 -6.13 1.35
C LYS A 50 13.16 -5.34 2.66
N GLY A 51 12.59 -5.97 3.70
CA GLY A 51 12.53 -5.42 5.07
C GLY A 51 11.62 -4.19 5.18
N ASN A 52 10.50 -4.17 4.47
CA ASN A 52 9.59 -3.03 4.40
C ASN A 52 10.26 -1.76 3.83
N ALA A 53 11.23 -1.93 2.93
CA ALA A 53 11.86 -0.80 2.26
C ALA A 53 10.83 0.01 1.46
N LYS A 54 10.87 1.34 1.62
CA LYS A 54 10.10 2.29 0.82
C LYS A 54 11.03 2.93 -0.20
N VAL A 55 10.89 2.52 -1.45
CA VAL A 55 11.79 2.92 -2.53
C VAL A 55 11.06 3.85 -3.50
N HIS A 56 11.56 5.06 -3.67
CA HIS A 56 11.02 6.07 -4.56
C HIS A 56 12.09 6.46 -5.56
N VAL A 57 11.89 6.14 -6.82
CA VAL A 57 12.89 6.41 -7.85
C VAL A 57 12.31 7.13 -9.05
N SER A 58 13.13 7.95 -9.68
CA SER A 58 12.78 8.61 -10.93
C SER A 58 14.00 8.78 -11.84
N GLY A 59 13.77 8.79 -13.15
CA GLY A 59 14.83 8.96 -14.12
C GLY A 59 14.49 8.44 -15.51
N CYS A 60 15.49 8.19 -16.34
CA CYS A 60 15.28 7.55 -17.63
C CYS A 60 14.87 6.10 -17.41
N GLN A 61 15.63 5.38 -16.61
CA GLN A 61 15.31 4.03 -16.14
C GLN A 61 15.19 4.04 -14.61
N GLY A 62 14.34 3.17 -14.06
CA GLY A 62 14.09 3.12 -12.62
C GLY A 62 15.11 2.25 -11.93
N ILE A 63 14.86 0.95 -11.91
CA ILE A 63 15.63 -0.05 -11.16
C ILE A 63 16.16 -1.12 -12.12
N GLY A 64 17.42 -1.51 -11.97
CA GLY A 64 18.02 -2.58 -12.78
C GLY A 64 19.16 -3.31 -12.09
N SER A 65 19.53 -4.46 -12.65
CA SER A 65 20.72 -5.23 -12.31
C SER A 65 21.17 -6.04 -13.52
N ASP A 66 22.47 -6.38 -13.59
CA ASP A 66 22.97 -7.29 -14.63
C ASP A 66 22.49 -8.72 -14.38
N GLY A 67 22.39 -9.14 -13.13
CA GLY A 67 21.80 -10.40 -12.71
C GLY A 67 20.32 -10.24 -12.36
N GLN A 68 19.92 -10.76 -11.22
CA GLN A 68 18.52 -10.80 -10.81
C GLN A 68 18.15 -9.69 -9.82
N THR A 69 16.99 -9.06 -10.05
CA THR A 69 16.33 -8.22 -9.04
C THR A 69 15.34 -9.06 -8.25
N THR A 70 15.54 -9.17 -6.94
CA THR A 70 14.65 -9.89 -6.01
C THR A 70 13.91 -8.90 -5.13
N ILE A 71 12.59 -9.00 -5.08
CA ILE A 71 11.74 -8.14 -4.27
C ILE A 71 11.12 -8.97 -3.13
N GLY A 72 11.53 -8.70 -1.91
CA GLY A 72 10.91 -9.19 -0.68
C GLY A 72 9.76 -8.29 -0.26
N GLU A 73 9.61 -8.05 1.05
CA GLU A 73 8.59 -7.13 1.58
C GLU A 73 9.03 -5.68 1.34
N ALA A 74 8.31 -4.96 0.46
CA ALA A 74 8.68 -3.61 0.01
C ALA A 74 7.50 -2.82 -0.57
N ASP A 75 7.67 -1.49 -0.62
CA ASP A 75 6.80 -0.52 -1.26
C ASP A 75 7.67 0.28 -2.25
N ILE A 76 7.49 0.04 -3.55
CA ILE A 76 8.39 0.53 -4.61
C ILE A 76 7.59 1.37 -5.59
N GLU A 77 7.86 2.68 -5.64
CA GLU A 77 7.29 3.60 -6.60
C GLU A 77 8.37 4.07 -7.59
N ILE A 78 8.10 3.92 -8.88
CA ILE A 78 9.03 4.22 -9.97
C ILE A 78 8.35 5.15 -10.98
N ALA A 79 8.98 6.27 -11.29
CA ALA A 79 8.60 7.16 -12.37
C ALA A 79 9.76 7.28 -13.37
N SER A 80 9.66 6.60 -14.51
CA SER A 80 10.69 6.55 -15.54
C SER A 80 10.19 7.14 -16.86
N THR A 81 11.12 7.45 -17.77
CA THR A 81 10.76 7.88 -19.13
C THR A 81 10.94 6.77 -20.17
N ASP A 82 11.59 5.66 -19.79
CA ASP A 82 11.84 4.50 -20.65
C ASP A 82 11.38 3.22 -19.92
N PHE A 83 12.23 2.60 -19.12
CA PHE A 83 11.89 1.39 -18.36
C PHE A 83 11.81 1.67 -16.86
N SER A 84 10.71 1.24 -16.21
CA SER A 84 10.60 1.36 -14.76
C SER A 84 11.47 0.35 -14.02
N ILE A 85 11.47 -0.90 -14.46
CA ILE A 85 12.28 -1.96 -13.85
C ILE A 85 12.84 -2.87 -14.96
N VAL A 86 14.13 -3.16 -14.89
CA VAL A 86 14.82 -4.03 -15.84
C VAL A 86 14.71 -5.48 -15.33
N TYR A 87 14.30 -6.37 -16.20
CA TYR A 87 14.22 -7.82 -15.91
C TYR A 87 15.63 -8.43 -15.80
N PRO A 88 15.81 -9.61 -15.19
CA PRO A 88 14.81 -10.45 -14.54
C PRO A 88 14.40 -9.95 -13.16
N VAL A 89 13.12 -10.07 -12.86
CA VAL A 89 12.55 -9.73 -11.56
C VAL A 89 11.89 -10.95 -10.93
N GLN A 90 12.17 -11.18 -9.66
CA GLN A 90 11.59 -12.26 -8.87
C GLN A 90 11.02 -11.73 -7.57
N ILE A 91 9.87 -12.27 -7.16
CA ILE A 91 9.36 -12.05 -5.81
C ILE A 91 9.96 -13.11 -4.89
N GLU A 92 10.54 -12.67 -3.76
CA GLU A 92 11.14 -13.54 -2.76
C GLU A 92 10.13 -14.57 -2.23
N ASN A 93 10.58 -15.81 -2.01
CA ASN A 93 9.71 -16.88 -1.50
C ASN A 93 9.02 -16.47 -0.18
N GLY A 94 7.72 -16.75 -0.09
CA GLY A 94 6.89 -16.36 1.06
C GLY A 94 6.25 -14.98 0.94
N ASN A 95 6.67 -14.17 -0.05
CA ASN A 95 6.04 -12.90 -0.38
C ASN A 95 5.17 -13.02 -1.64
N LYS A 96 4.24 -12.09 -1.78
CA LYS A 96 3.39 -11.92 -2.96
C LYS A 96 3.32 -10.45 -3.35
N ILE A 97 2.97 -10.20 -4.59
CA ILE A 97 2.55 -8.87 -5.01
C ILE A 97 1.18 -8.63 -4.42
N LEU A 98 1.12 -7.65 -3.56
CA LEU A 98 -0.09 -7.24 -2.86
C LEU A 98 -0.82 -6.12 -3.62
N SER A 99 -0.09 -5.25 -4.30
CA SER A 99 -0.62 -4.23 -5.19
C SER A 99 0.33 -4.03 -6.36
N LEU A 100 -0.24 -3.87 -7.54
CA LEU A 100 0.47 -3.52 -8.75
C LEU A 100 -0.32 -2.44 -9.48
N MET A 101 0.28 -1.27 -9.63
CA MET A 101 -0.28 -0.20 -10.45
C MET A 101 0.76 0.21 -11.49
N GLY A 102 0.30 0.52 -12.68
CA GLY A 102 1.19 0.98 -13.73
C GLY A 102 0.48 1.75 -14.82
N GLY A 103 1.26 2.49 -15.59
CA GLY A 103 0.77 3.34 -16.65
C GLY A 103 1.86 4.19 -17.27
N LYS A 104 1.44 5.20 -18.02
CA LYS A 104 2.35 6.18 -18.60
C LYS A 104 2.90 7.16 -17.57
N ASP A 105 2.07 7.51 -16.59
CA ASP A 105 2.37 8.45 -15.50
C ASP A 105 1.50 8.07 -14.29
N LYS A 106 1.73 8.73 -13.15
CA LYS A 106 1.02 8.47 -11.91
C LYS A 106 -0.48 8.75 -12.01
N GLU A 107 -0.85 9.79 -12.75
CA GLU A 107 -2.23 10.24 -12.91
C GLU A 107 -3.07 9.28 -13.77
N SER A 108 -2.45 8.63 -14.75
CA SER A 108 -3.07 7.65 -15.64
C SER A 108 -2.88 6.20 -15.19
N ALA A 109 -2.18 5.95 -14.09
CA ALA A 109 -1.91 4.60 -13.61
C ALA A 109 -3.20 3.88 -13.21
N THR A 110 -3.28 2.61 -13.59
CA THR A 110 -4.38 1.71 -13.27
C THR A 110 -3.88 0.48 -12.55
N VAL A 111 -4.78 -0.22 -11.87
CA VAL A 111 -4.46 -1.52 -11.25
C VAL A 111 -4.18 -2.53 -12.35
N LEU A 112 -3.05 -3.22 -12.24
CA LEU A 112 -2.60 -4.24 -13.17
C LEU A 112 -2.70 -5.63 -12.52
N ASN A 113 -2.98 -6.65 -13.33
CA ASN A 113 -2.88 -8.03 -12.87
C ASN A 113 -1.43 -8.53 -13.10
N PRO A 114 -0.72 -8.97 -12.05
CA PRO A 114 0.66 -9.46 -12.19
C PRO A 114 0.82 -10.61 -13.18
N ASP A 115 -0.20 -11.46 -13.35
CA ASP A 115 -0.19 -12.63 -14.23
C ASP A 115 -0.24 -12.27 -15.73
N ASP A 116 -0.58 -11.01 -16.05
CA ASP A 116 -0.60 -10.52 -17.44
C ASP A 116 0.79 -10.12 -17.96
N PHE A 117 1.82 -10.16 -17.10
CA PHE A 117 3.17 -9.68 -17.42
C PHE A 117 4.23 -10.78 -17.33
N VAL A 118 5.28 -10.58 -18.14
CA VAL A 118 6.51 -11.37 -18.08
C VAL A 118 7.53 -10.65 -17.21
N TRP A 119 8.08 -11.35 -16.23
CA TRP A 119 8.96 -10.77 -15.22
C TRP A 119 10.43 -11.19 -15.37
N ASP A 120 10.68 -12.33 -16.01
CA ASP A 120 11.96 -13.02 -15.99
C ASP A 120 12.79 -12.86 -17.29
N ARG A 121 12.25 -12.23 -18.31
CA ARG A 121 12.91 -12.08 -19.61
C ARG A 121 12.38 -10.90 -20.43
N PRO A 122 13.13 -10.48 -21.49
CA PRO A 122 12.64 -9.49 -22.42
C PRO A 122 11.42 -10.00 -23.19
N ASP A 123 10.32 -9.26 -23.06
CA ASP A 123 9.05 -9.59 -23.69
C ASP A 123 8.29 -8.30 -24.02
N PRO A 124 7.47 -8.26 -25.09
CA PRO A 124 6.57 -7.14 -25.32
C PRO A 124 5.64 -6.80 -24.15
N ASN A 125 5.32 -7.80 -23.31
CA ASN A 125 4.49 -7.65 -22.14
C ASN A 125 5.29 -7.62 -20.82
N CYS A 126 6.58 -7.27 -20.84
CA CYS A 126 7.34 -7.16 -19.59
C CYS A 126 6.83 -5.99 -18.75
N ILE A 127 6.79 -6.20 -17.43
CA ILE A 127 6.27 -5.21 -16.48
C ILE A 127 7.00 -3.87 -16.53
N GLY A 128 8.31 -3.91 -16.82
CA GLY A 128 9.17 -2.73 -16.89
C GLY A 128 8.83 -1.72 -17.97
N LYS A 129 7.97 -2.06 -18.93
CA LYS A 129 7.51 -1.12 -19.98
C LYS A 129 6.51 -0.06 -19.51
N ASN A 130 5.96 -0.21 -18.31
CA ASN A 130 5.17 0.85 -17.70
C ASN A 130 6.14 1.94 -17.22
N ALA A 131 5.99 3.16 -17.73
CA ALA A 131 6.83 4.29 -17.33
C ALA A 131 6.61 4.67 -15.86
N TYR A 132 5.38 4.60 -15.40
CA TYR A 132 5.05 4.61 -13.98
C TYR A 132 4.71 3.21 -13.51
N LEU A 133 5.30 2.81 -12.38
CA LEU A 133 5.07 1.52 -11.74
C LEU A 133 5.08 1.68 -10.22
N HIS A 134 4.07 1.15 -9.56
CA HIS A 134 4.00 1.07 -8.11
C HIS A 134 3.73 -0.37 -7.70
N ILE A 135 4.69 -0.98 -7.04
CA ILE A 135 4.67 -2.37 -6.59
C ILE A 135 4.69 -2.38 -5.07
N ILE A 136 3.72 -3.03 -4.46
CA ILE A 136 3.74 -3.34 -3.04
C ILE A 136 3.78 -4.85 -2.89
N THR A 137 4.75 -5.34 -2.14
CA THR A 137 4.95 -6.75 -1.85
C THR A 137 4.97 -7.00 -0.35
N GLY A 138 4.59 -8.21 0.05
CA GLY A 138 4.64 -8.59 1.45
C GLY A 138 4.22 -10.04 1.65
N SER A 139 4.38 -10.53 2.89
CA SER A 139 3.89 -11.85 3.29
C SER A 139 2.37 -11.87 3.25
N VAL A 140 1.82 -13.03 2.88
CA VAL A 140 0.38 -13.26 3.05
C VAL A 140 0.13 -13.38 4.55
N ALA A 141 -0.74 -12.52 5.08
CA ALA A 141 -1.15 -12.59 6.46
C ALA A 141 -1.55 -14.03 6.84
N GLY A 142 -1.13 -14.47 8.01
CA GLY A 142 -1.47 -15.78 8.55
C GLY A 142 -2.97 -15.90 8.83
N PRO A 143 -3.46 -17.09 9.18
CA PRO A 143 -4.88 -17.35 9.42
C PRO A 143 -5.53 -16.52 10.57
N ASP A 144 -4.72 -15.79 11.36
CA ASP A 144 -5.22 -14.92 12.43
C ASP A 144 -5.77 -13.56 11.93
N ASP A 145 -5.54 -13.21 10.65
CA ASP A 145 -6.06 -11.98 10.03
C ASP A 145 -7.35 -12.22 9.21
N THR A 146 -7.97 -13.39 9.35
CA THR A 146 -9.28 -13.64 8.72
C THR A 146 -10.37 -12.81 9.41
N PRO A 147 -11.26 -12.12 8.65
CA PRO A 147 -12.39 -11.43 9.26
C PRO A 147 -13.28 -12.40 10.01
N ASP A 148 -13.82 -11.93 11.09
CA ASP A 148 -14.89 -12.64 11.79
C ASP A 148 -16.06 -12.88 10.80
N PRO A 149 -16.36 -14.15 10.44
CA PRO A 149 -17.44 -14.45 9.50
C PRO A 149 -18.84 -14.07 10.04
N ASP A 150 -18.97 -13.77 11.33
CA ASP A 150 -20.23 -13.34 11.97
C ASP A 150 -20.42 -11.80 12.00
N ALA A 151 -19.43 -11.02 11.57
CA ALA A 151 -19.57 -9.57 11.45
C ALA A 151 -20.40 -9.21 10.21
N GLY A 152 -21.68 -9.43 10.21
CA GLY A 152 -22.71 -9.16 9.21
C GLY A 152 -22.29 -8.24 8.02
N TYR A 153 -21.58 -8.82 7.08
CA TYR A 153 -21.03 -8.11 5.92
C TYR A 153 -22.09 -7.97 4.82
N ASP A 154 -22.58 -6.76 4.61
CA ASP A 154 -23.41 -6.43 3.44
C ASP A 154 -22.56 -5.84 2.32
N ALA A 155 -22.27 -6.64 1.30
CA ALA A 155 -21.49 -6.26 0.12
C ALA A 155 -22.20 -5.28 -0.82
N SER A 156 -23.43 -4.85 -0.49
CA SER A 156 -24.28 -4.04 -1.37
C SER A 156 -24.10 -2.52 -1.21
N SER A 157 -23.23 -2.04 -0.30
CA SER A 157 -23.00 -0.61 -0.15
C SER A 157 -22.16 -0.02 -1.31
N ALA A 158 -22.49 1.19 -1.73
CA ALA A 158 -21.91 1.86 -2.89
C ALA A 158 -20.37 2.04 -2.83
N ALA A 159 -19.76 1.95 -1.63
CA ALA A 159 -18.30 1.91 -1.45
C ALA A 159 -17.71 0.54 -1.86
N GLY A 160 -18.51 -0.54 -1.83
CA GLY A 160 -18.11 -1.86 -2.31
C GLY A 160 -17.94 -1.94 -3.83
N GLY A 161 -18.56 -1.06 -4.59
CA GLY A 161 -18.53 -1.11 -6.05
C GLY A 161 -17.15 -0.83 -6.68
N ALA A 162 -16.33 0.02 -6.06
CA ALA A 162 -14.98 0.31 -6.54
C ALA A 162 -13.97 -0.77 -6.10
N ILE A 163 -14.29 -1.52 -5.04
CA ILE A 163 -13.43 -2.59 -4.51
C ILE A 163 -13.82 -3.96 -5.09
N ALA A 164 -15.09 -4.14 -5.50
CA ALA A 164 -15.59 -5.38 -6.08
C ALA A 164 -15.01 -5.72 -7.46
N ALA A 165 -14.39 -4.77 -8.15
CA ALA A 165 -13.71 -5.01 -9.44
C ALA A 165 -12.41 -5.83 -9.32
N VAL A 166 -11.92 -6.09 -8.09
CA VAL A 166 -10.70 -6.89 -7.82
C VAL A 166 -11.03 -8.34 -7.42
N ALA A 167 -12.28 -8.73 -7.48
CA ALA A 167 -12.76 -9.99 -6.92
C ALA A 167 -12.76 -11.15 -7.94
N VAL A 168 -11.61 -11.72 -8.25
CA VAL A 168 -11.53 -13.06 -8.84
C VAL A 168 -10.43 -13.88 -8.15
N GLY A 169 -10.82 -14.73 -7.20
CA GLY A 169 -9.95 -15.75 -6.57
C GLY A 169 -9.64 -15.55 -5.07
N GLY A 170 -10.22 -16.37 -4.22
CA GLY A 170 -10.29 -16.32 -2.75
C GLY A 170 -9.15 -15.65 -1.96
N ALA A 171 -7.90 -16.07 -2.06
CA ALA A 171 -6.77 -15.51 -1.29
C ALA A 171 -6.19 -14.21 -1.87
N ALA A 172 -6.31 -13.99 -3.18
CA ALA A 172 -5.87 -12.77 -3.85
C ALA A 172 -6.76 -11.57 -3.51
N ILE A 173 -8.03 -11.80 -3.16
CA ILE A 173 -8.99 -10.75 -2.79
C ILE A 173 -8.55 -10.04 -1.50
N TRP A 174 -8.05 -10.77 -0.51
CA TRP A 174 -7.64 -10.21 0.78
C TRP A 174 -6.42 -9.31 0.68
N GLY A 175 -5.38 -9.77 -0.01
CA GLY A 175 -4.17 -8.97 -0.23
C GLY A 175 -4.50 -7.67 -0.96
N GLY A 176 -5.25 -7.73 -2.06
CA GLY A 176 -5.67 -6.56 -2.84
C GLY A 176 -6.53 -5.57 -2.03
N TYR A 177 -7.47 -6.09 -1.23
CA TYR A 177 -8.31 -5.29 -0.33
C TYR A 177 -7.49 -4.55 0.73
N GLU A 178 -6.61 -5.29 1.42
CA GLU A 178 -5.80 -4.75 2.52
C GLU A 178 -4.94 -3.58 2.05
N ILE A 179 -4.42 -3.64 0.84
CA ILE A 179 -3.51 -2.65 0.30
C ILE A 179 -4.23 -1.50 -0.36
N ALA A 180 -5.24 -1.79 -1.17
CA ALA A 180 -6.06 -0.73 -1.75
C ALA A 180 -6.62 0.16 -0.65
N THR A 181 -7.12 -0.44 0.44
CA THR A 181 -7.61 0.32 1.59
C THR A 181 -6.51 1.03 2.37
N ARG A 182 -5.29 0.48 2.47
CA ARG A 182 -4.15 1.13 3.10
C ARG A 182 -3.67 2.35 2.32
N ILE A 183 -3.58 2.25 1.00
CA ILE A 183 -3.22 3.38 0.12
C ILE A 183 -4.27 4.48 0.25
N ILE A 184 -5.54 4.13 0.12
CA ILE A 184 -6.65 5.07 0.26
C ILE A 184 -6.62 5.74 1.65
N LEU A 185 -6.37 4.98 2.71
CA LEU A 185 -6.33 5.52 4.07
C LEU A 185 -5.12 6.41 4.33
N ASN A 186 -3.96 6.11 3.77
CA ASN A 186 -2.78 6.96 3.88
C ASN A 186 -2.97 8.32 3.19
N ASP A 187 -3.74 8.37 2.10
CA ASP A 187 -4.08 9.62 1.40
C ASP A 187 -5.27 10.35 2.05
N LEU A 188 -6.14 9.59 2.72
CA LEU A 188 -7.40 10.09 3.28
C LEU A 188 -7.24 10.64 4.70
N LEU A 189 -6.45 9.95 5.53
CA LEU A 189 -6.26 10.29 6.93
C LEU A 189 -5.19 11.37 7.11
N PRO A 190 -5.23 12.14 8.22
CA PRO A 190 -4.20 13.12 8.52
C PRO A 190 -2.80 12.51 8.53
N ALA A 191 -1.81 13.25 8.03
CA ALA A 191 -0.43 12.80 7.97
C ALA A 191 0.08 12.31 9.34
N GLY A 192 0.56 11.07 9.40
CA GLY A 192 1.04 10.45 10.62
C GLY A 192 -0.03 9.83 11.52
N ALA A 193 -1.31 9.89 11.14
CA ALA A 193 -2.38 9.21 11.88
C ALA A 193 -2.27 7.69 11.70
N ALA A 194 -2.37 6.95 12.80
CA ALA A 194 -2.50 5.51 12.75
C ALA A 194 -3.86 5.10 12.17
N ILE A 195 -3.89 4.04 11.37
CA ILE A 195 -5.16 3.47 10.88
C ILE A 195 -5.91 2.87 12.08
N PRO A 196 -7.15 3.30 12.35
CA PRO A 196 -7.93 2.77 13.46
C PRO A 196 -8.20 1.27 13.33
N ALA A 197 -7.94 0.51 14.39
CA ALA A 197 -8.21 -0.93 14.47
C ALA A 197 -9.58 -1.26 15.05
N ASN A 198 -10.15 -0.33 15.84
CA ASN A 198 -11.45 -0.51 16.49
C ASN A 198 -12.32 0.74 16.38
N ARG A 199 -13.59 0.59 16.76
CA ARG A 199 -14.59 1.67 16.64
C ARG A 199 -14.25 2.90 17.48
N GLY A 200 -13.70 2.69 18.68
CA GLY A 200 -13.31 3.77 19.57
C GLY A 200 -12.17 4.62 18.99
N GLN A 201 -11.13 3.98 18.46
CA GLN A 201 -10.03 4.69 17.78
C GLN A 201 -10.52 5.49 16.58
N LEU A 202 -11.48 4.91 15.80
CA LEU A 202 -12.06 5.61 14.66
C LEU A 202 -12.88 6.83 15.10
N ALA A 203 -13.71 6.71 16.12
CA ALA A 203 -14.49 7.83 16.68
C ALA A 203 -13.58 8.96 17.18
N LEU A 204 -12.53 8.60 17.95
CA LEU A 204 -11.55 9.58 18.43
C LEU A 204 -10.80 10.28 17.28
N LEU A 205 -10.40 9.54 16.26
CA LEU A 205 -9.70 10.12 15.13
C LEU A 205 -10.59 11.12 14.37
N VAL A 206 -11.83 10.75 14.08
CA VAL A 206 -12.80 11.62 13.39
C VAL A 206 -13.12 12.86 14.23
N TRP A 207 -13.42 12.68 15.51
CA TRP A 207 -13.75 13.76 16.42
C TRP A 207 -12.59 14.73 16.65
N ASN A 208 -11.36 14.22 16.81
CA ASN A 208 -10.15 15.03 16.92
C ASN A 208 -9.90 15.85 15.65
N THR A 209 -10.08 15.27 14.48
CA THR A 209 -9.91 15.96 13.19
C THR A 209 -10.98 17.02 12.97
N ALA A 210 -12.20 16.80 13.48
CA ALA A 210 -13.27 17.80 13.47
C ALA A 210 -13.06 18.96 14.47
N GLY A 211 -11.97 18.94 15.26
CA GLY A 211 -11.67 19.99 16.24
C GLY A 211 -12.33 19.77 17.61
N ARG A 212 -12.70 18.54 17.94
CA ARG A 212 -13.32 18.16 19.23
C ARG A 212 -14.62 18.91 19.56
N PRO A 213 -15.60 18.94 18.65
CA PRO A 213 -16.86 19.61 18.93
C PRO A 213 -17.60 18.94 20.09
N GLU A 214 -18.24 19.74 20.95
CA GLU A 214 -19.08 19.20 22.01
C GLU A 214 -20.32 18.53 21.40
N PRO A 215 -20.69 17.30 21.81
CA PRO A 215 -21.92 16.66 21.38
C PRO A 215 -23.16 17.42 21.90
N ALA A 216 -24.25 17.37 21.17
CA ALA A 216 -25.48 18.04 21.53
C ALA A 216 -26.16 17.40 22.77
N GLY A 217 -26.06 16.06 22.86
CA GLY A 217 -26.56 15.29 23.99
C GLY A 217 -25.46 14.88 24.96
N ALA A 218 -25.84 14.53 26.19
CA ALA A 218 -24.93 13.92 27.14
C ALA A 218 -24.51 12.53 26.63
N PRO A 219 -23.21 12.14 26.76
CA PRO A 219 -22.77 10.81 26.38
C PRO A 219 -23.54 9.74 27.16
N ALA A 220 -24.15 8.79 26.42
CA ALA A 220 -25.12 7.86 26.99
C ALA A 220 -24.72 6.38 26.90
N PHE A 221 -23.50 6.07 26.43
CA PHE A 221 -23.06 4.70 26.22
C PHE A 221 -22.52 4.07 27.49
N ALA A 222 -23.15 2.99 27.95
CA ALA A 222 -22.80 2.31 29.19
C ALA A 222 -21.45 1.57 29.13
N ASP A 223 -20.99 1.26 27.93
CA ASP A 223 -19.76 0.52 27.65
C ASP A 223 -18.54 1.42 27.37
N VAL A 224 -18.69 2.76 27.50
CA VAL A 224 -17.61 3.72 27.24
C VAL A 224 -17.26 4.46 28.53
N ALA A 225 -16.16 4.09 29.16
CA ALA A 225 -15.73 4.69 30.43
C ALA A 225 -14.88 5.94 30.28
N ASP A 226 -14.11 6.06 29.19
CA ASP A 226 -13.24 7.21 28.94
C ASP A 226 -14.07 8.43 28.50
N PRO A 227 -13.90 9.60 29.14
CA PRO A 227 -14.73 10.78 28.87
C PRO A 227 -14.56 11.35 27.45
N ASP A 228 -13.32 11.33 26.90
CA ASP A 228 -13.07 11.83 25.55
C ASP A 228 -13.62 10.86 24.51
N MET A 229 -13.47 9.56 24.74
CA MET A 229 -14.08 8.52 23.95
C MET A 229 -15.61 8.62 23.97
N ALA A 230 -16.21 8.85 25.12
CA ALA A 230 -17.66 9.00 25.27
C ALA A 230 -18.20 10.19 24.48
N LYS A 231 -17.52 11.34 24.52
CA LYS A 231 -17.84 12.51 23.70
C LYS A 231 -17.68 12.23 22.21
N ALA A 232 -16.58 11.59 21.81
CA ALA A 232 -16.32 11.24 20.43
C ALA A 232 -17.39 10.29 19.88
N ALA A 233 -17.73 9.24 20.62
CA ALA A 233 -18.77 8.27 20.28
C ALA A 233 -20.14 8.94 20.12
N GLN A 234 -20.52 9.78 21.09
CA GLN A 234 -21.78 10.50 21.07
C GLN A 234 -21.86 11.44 19.86
N TRP A 235 -20.81 12.26 19.64
CA TRP A 235 -20.77 13.18 18.52
C TRP A 235 -20.82 12.45 17.15
N CYS A 236 -20.04 11.39 16.95
CA CYS A 236 -20.05 10.60 15.73
C CYS A 236 -21.43 9.98 15.44
N THR A 237 -22.13 9.57 16.49
CA THR A 237 -23.50 9.03 16.37
C THR A 237 -24.48 10.12 15.98
N GLU A 238 -24.43 11.30 16.64
CA GLU A 238 -25.29 12.44 16.31
C GLU A 238 -25.08 12.96 14.88
N GLN A 239 -23.85 12.89 14.37
CA GLN A 239 -23.55 13.23 12.98
C GLN A 239 -23.98 12.13 11.99
N GLY A 240 -24.47 10.99 12.45
CA GLY A 240 -24.82 9.84 11.62
C GLY A 240 -23.63 9.18 10.92
N THR A 241 -22.40 9.46 11.39
CA THR A 241 -21.17 8.90 10.81
C THR A 241 -20.93 7.47 11.29
N MET A 242 -21.38 7.14 12.51
CA MET A 242 -21.26 5.81 13.10
C MET A 242 -22.57 5.35 13.69
N ASP A 243 -22.85 4.04 13.54
CA ASP A 243 -24.05 3.40 14.07
C ASP A 243 -23.82 2.96 15.51
N VAL A 244 -24.91 2.75 16.25
CA VAL A 244 -24.93 2.18 17.60
C VAL A 244 -25.84 0.96 17.64
N LYS A 245 -25.55 0.02 18.55
CA LYS A 245 -26.38 -1.16 18.80
C LYS A 245 -27.05 -1.01 20.17
N GLY A 246 -28.29 -0.52 20.18
CA GLY A 246 -29.00 -0.22 21.43
C GLY A 246 -28.27 0.89 22.22
N ASP A 247 -27.94 0.62 23.49
CA ASP A 247 -27.30 1.57 24.41
C ASP A 247 -25.77 1.38 24.48
N CYS A 248 -25.17 0.58 23.56
CA CYS A 248 -23.75 0.29 23.51
C CYS A 248 -23.11 0.83 22.26
N PHE A 249 -21.91 1.43 22.39
CA PHE A 249 -21.10 1.90 21.28
C PHE A 249 -20.14 0.84 20.76
N GLU A 250 -19.76 -0.13 21.61
CA GLU A 250 -18.79 -1.20 21.33
C GLU A 250 -17.40 -0.64 20.92
N PRO A 251 -16.73 0.17 21.77
CA PRO A 251 -15.50 0.87 21.41
C PRO A 251 -14.36 -0.05 21.02
N GLU A 252 -14.29 -1.27 21.57
CA GLU A 252 -13.30 -2.29 21.23
C GLU A 252 -13.70 -3.14 20.02
N GLY A 253 -14.90 -2.90 19.48
CA GLY A 253 -15.39 -3.61 18.30
C GLY A 253 -14.45 -3.39 17.10
N TRP A 254 -14.02 -4.48 16.48
CA TRP A 254 -13.15 -4.44 15.30
C TRP A 254 -13.76 -3.61 14.18
N THR A 255 -12.92 -2.78 13.55
CA THR A 255 -13.34 -1.91 12.43
C THR A 255 -12.54 -2.23 11.19
N PRO A 256 -13.17 -2.82 10.17
CA PRO A 256 -12.50 -3.08 8.90
C PRO A 256 -12.13 -1.77 8.19
N LYS A 257 -11.05 -1.78 7.42
CA LYS A 257 -10.50 -0.58 6.76
C LYS A 257 -11.50 0.10 5.83
N PHE A 258 -12.35 -0.65 5.14
CA PHE A 258 -13.40 -0.05 4.31
C PHE A 258 -14.40 0.78 5.14
N LYS A 259 -14.69 0.34 6.37
CA LYS A 259 -15.58 1.07 7.28
C LYS A 259 -14.92 2.36 7.77
N VAL A 260 -13.59 2.35 7.96
CA VAL A 260 -12.83 3.57 8.23
C VAL A 260 -12.98 4.58 7.09
N ILE A 261 -12.84 4.12 5.83
CA ILE A 261 -13.02 4.96 4.63
C ILE A 261 -14.45 5.49 4.54
N GLU A 262 -15.46 4.64 4.77
CA GLU A 262 -16.86 5.04 4.73
C GLU A 262 -17.17 6.12 5.77
N VAL A 263 -16.80 5.88 7.03
CA VAL A 263 -17.03 6.82 8.14
C VAL A 263 -16.30 8.13 7.90
N TRP A 264 -15.05 8.07 7.42
CA TRP A 264 -14.27 9.25 7.10
C TRP A 264 -14.91 10.10 6.00
N ASN A 265 -15.34 9.48 4.90
CA ASN A 265 -16.00 10.19 3.80
C ASN A 265 -17.36 10.77 4.19
N LYS A 266 -18.07 10.13 5.14
CA LYS A 266 -19.29 10.71 5.72
C LYS A 266 -18.99 11.93 6.60
N ALA A 267 -17.91 11.86 7.39
CA ALA A 267 -17.53 12.95 8.29
C ALA A 267 -16.90 14.15 7.53
N PHE A 268 -16.13 13.87 6.48
CA PHE A 268 -15.37 14.84 5.69
C PHE A 268 -15.62 14.63 4.19
N PRO A 269 -16.82 14.96 3.68
CA PRO A 269 -17.12 14.82 2.26
C PRO A 269 -16.21 15.71 1.42
N LYS A 270 -15.57 15.13 0.39
CA LYS A 270 -14.81 15.92 -0.58
C LYS A 270 -15.77 16.85 -1.31
N GLN A 271 -15.47 18.14 -1.27
CA GLN A 271 -16.19 19.17 -2.03
C GLN A 271 -15.83 19.10 -3.51
#